data_8b7a2b07b21a502f1c25ad6cb3b608fb
#
_entry.id   8b7a2b07b21a502f1c25ad6cb3b608fb
#
_cell.length_a   1.000
_cell.length_b   1.000
_cell.length_c   1.000
_cell.angle_alpha   90.00
_cell.angle_beta   90.00
_cell.angle_gamma   90.00
#
_symmetry.space_group_name_H-M   'P 1'
#
loop_
_entity.id
_entity.type
_entity.pdbx_description
1 polymer ?
#
loop_
_entity_poly.entity_id
_entity_poly.type
_entity_poly.pdbx_seq_one_letter_code
_entity_poly.pdbx_strand_id
1 'polypeptide(L)'
;IFAATGGAESGATTSTANITFDDVLELFYSLRSPYRKKAVWVLNDSTVKALRKLKDSTGNYIWNPSVQAGVPDTILNRPYYTSSYVPEIKAGAKCLAFGDFSYYWIGDRQGRSFKRLNEVFAMNGQVGFLASQRVDGRLILTEAVKTLGMKA
;
A
#
# COMPACT_ATOMS: atom_id res chain seq x y z
N ILE A 1 6.45 1.75 -4.03
CA ILE A 1 5.90 0.39 -4.06
C ILE A 1 5.02 0.20 -5.29
N PHE A 2 4.04 1.06 -5.52
CA PHE A 2 3.08 0.97 -6.64
C PHE A 2 3.58 1.58 -7.96
N ALA A 3 4.80 2.09 -8.02
CA ALA A 3 5.38 2.65 -9.23
C ALA A 3 5.51 1.59 -10.34
N ALA A 4 5.38 2.04 -11.59
CA ALA A 4 5.55 1.17 -12.76
C ALA A 4 7.00 0.65 -12.86
N THR A 5 7.98 1.54 -12.56
CA THR A 5 9.42 1.20 -12.63
C THR A 5 10.03 1.36 -11.24
N GLY A 6 10.84 0.40 -10.80
CA GLY A 6 11.51 0.41 -9.50
C GLY A 6 10.60 0.19 -8.28
N GLY A 7 9.33 -0.14 -8.49
CA GLY A 7 8.38 -0.52 -7.45
C GLY A 7 8.49 -2.01 -7.06
N ALA A 8 7.51 -2.49 -6.30
CA ALA A 8 7.38 -3.91 -5.98
C ALA A 8 7.08 -4.76 -7.23
N GLU A 9 7.52 -6.00 -7.20
CA GLU A 9 7.25 -6.95 -8.29
C GLU A 9 5.75 -7.23 -8.43
N SER A 10 5.32 -7.51 -9.66
CA SER A 10 3.97 -8.02 -9.91
C SER A 10 3.89 -9.47 -9.41
N GLY A 11 2.98 -9.75 -8.49
CA GLY A 11 2.74 -11.10 -7.99
C GLY A 11 1.62 -11.81 -8.74
N ALA A 12 0.59 -11.06 -9.12
CA ALA A 12 -0.54 -11.54 -9.88
C ALA A 12 -1.14 -10.40 -10.73
N THR A 13 -1.90 -10.77 -11.74
CA THR A 13 -2.68 -9.82 -12.56
C THR A 13 -4.08 -10.36 -12.69
N THR A 14 -5.09 -9.54 -12.46
CA THR A 14 -6.48 -9.98 -12.56
C THR A 14 -6.81 -10.44 -13.99
N SER A 15 -7.62 -11.47 -14.09
CA SER A 15 -8.13 -11.96 -15.39
C SER A 15 -9.24 -11.07 -15.97
N THR A 16 -9.92 -10.33 -15.09
CA THR A 16 -11.06 -9.45 -15.40
C THR A 16 -10.81 -8.03 -14.89
N ALA A 17 -11.71 -7.11 -15.24
CA ALA A 17 -11.69 -5.74 -14.73
C ALA A 17 -12.05 -5.63 -13.24
N ASN A 18 -12.56 -6.70 -12.63
CA ASN A 18 -12.91 -6.77 -11.22
C ASN A 18 -11.96 -7.71 -10.48
N ILE A 19 -11.70 -7.43 -9.21
CA ILE A 19 -10.94 -8.31 -8.33
C ILE A 19 -11.83 -9.49 -7.93
N THR A 20 -11.26 -10.69 -8.00
CA THR A 20 -11.85 -11.93 -7.46
C THR A 20 -11.10 -12.38 -6.21
N PHE A 21 -11.70 -13.28 -5.44
CA PHE A 21 -11.01 -13.84 -4.28
C PHE A 21 -9.84 -14.74 -4.68
N ASP A 22 -9.92 -15.36 -5.84
CA ASP A 22 -8.84 -16.18 -6.42
C ASP A 22 -7.61 -15.32 -6.73
N ASP A 23 -7.78 -14.09 -7.25
CA ASP A 23 -6.68 -13.16 -7.48
C ASP A 23 -5.94 -12.82 -6.18
N VAL A 24 -6.67 -12.70 -5.06
CA VAL A 24 -6.08 -12.45 -3.73
C VAL A 24 -5.30 -13.68 -3.26
N LEU A 25 -5.82 -14.89 -3.50
CA LEU A 25 -5.12 -16.13 -3.18
C LEU A 25 -3.85 -16.28 -4.03
N GLU A 26 -3.92 -16.02 -5.32
CA GLU A 26 -2.75 -16.05 -6.21
C GLU A 26 -1.66 -15.08 -5.73
N LEU A 27 -2.04 -13.84 -5.38
CA LEU A 27 -1.10 -12.87 -4.82
C LEU A 27 -0.48 -13.37 -3.51
N PHE A 28 -1.28 -13.95 -2.61
CA PHE A 28 -0.78 -14.49 -1.35
C PHE A 28 0.27 -15.59 -1.57
N TYR A 29 0.01 -16.51 -2.48
CA TYR A 29 0.92 -17.62 -2.77
C TYR A 29 2.10 -17.23 -3.67
N SER A 30 2.03 -16.15 -4.43
CA SER A 30 3.15 -15.61 -5.20
C SER A 30 4.31 -15.12 -4.31
N LEU A 31 4.01 -14.74 -3.06
CA LEU A 31 5.03 -14.36 -2.10
C LEU A 31 5.71 -15.58 -1.50
N ARG A 32 7.04 -15.58 -1.45
CA ARG A 32 7.82 -16.69 -0.86
C ARG A 32 7.54 -16.85 0.63
N SER A 33 7.51 -18.10 1.10
CA SER A 33 7.16 -18.49 2.47
C SER A 33 7.90 -17.72 3.58
N PRO A 34 9.21 -17.43 3.50
CA PRO A 34 9.92 -16.70 4.54
C PRO A 34 9.33 -15.31 4.82
N TYR A 35 8.91 -14.60 3.76
CA TYR A 35 8.35 -13.24 3.88
C TYR A 35 6.91 -13.23 4.36
N ARG A 36 6.13 -14.31 4.15
CA ARG A 36 4.72 -14.41 4.56
C ARG A 36 4.51 -14.30 6.06
N LYS A 37 5.51 -14.66 6.89
CA LYS A 37 5.36 -14.63 8.36
C LYS A 37 5.10 -13.22 8.90
N LYS A 38 5.75 -12.21 8.31
CA LYS A 38 5.62 -10.79 8.69
C LYS A 38 4.86 -9.96 7.66
N ALA A 39 4.28 -10.62 6.65
CA ALA A 39 3.60 -9.94 5.58
C ALA A 39 2.31 -9.28 6.06
N VAL A 40 2.03 -8.10 5.51
CA VAL A 40 0.81 -7.34 5.71
C VAL A 40 0.24 -6.92 4.35
N TRP A 41 -1.06 -6.67 4.35
CA TRP A 41 -1.76 -6.14 3.17
C TRP A 41 -1.78 -4.61 3.22
N VAL A 42 -1.58 -3.98 2.07
CA VAL A 42 -1.75 -2.54 1.91
C VAL A 42 -2.63 -2.27 0.69
N LEU A 43 -3.75 -1.60 0.91
CA LEU A 43 -4.75 -1.37 -0.12
C LEU A 43 -5.55 -0.08 0.13
N ASN A 44 -6.31 0.35 -0.87
CA ASN A 44 -7.24 1.46 -0.72
C ASN A 44 -8.53 1.00 -0.03
N ASP A 45 -9.20 1.89 0.69
CA ASP A 45 -10.48 1.60 1.35
C ASP A 45 -11.58 1.18 0.35
N SER A 46 -11.58 1.77 -0.85
CA SER A 46 -12.47 1.36 -1.94
C SER A 46 -12.24 -0.10 -2.37
N THR A 47 -10.99 -0.57 -2.32
CA THR A 47 -10.62 -1.96 -2.61
C THR A 47 -11.08 -2.90 -1.49
N VAL A 48 -10.96 -2.48 -0.22
CA VAL A 48 -11.53 -3.23 0.92
C VAL A 48 -13.03 -3.43 0.73
N LYS A 49 -13.76 -2.35 0.39
CA LYS A 49 -15.19 -2.41 0.11
C LYS A 49 -15.53 -3.39 -1.02
N ALA A 50 -14.73 -3.41 -2.09
CA ALA A 50 -14.92 -4.33 -3.21
C ALA A 50 -14.73 -5.78 -2.75
N LEU A 51 -13.65 -6.07 -2.01
CA LEU A 51 -13.36 -7.41 -1.48
C LEU A 51 -14.45 -7.91 -0.51
N ARG A 52 -14.97 -7.03 0.35
CA ARG A 52 -16.07 -7.37 1.28
C ARG A 52 -17.38 -7.69 0.58
N LYS A 53 -17.60 -7.18 -0.64
CA LYS A 53 -18.78 -7.45 -1.44
C LYS A 53 -18.71 -8.74 -2.24
N LEU A 54 -17.57 -9.44 -2.24
CA LEU A 54 -17.44 -10.71 -2.94
C LEU A 54 -18.35 -11.77 -2.29
N LYS A 55 -19.10 -12.44 -3.14
CA LYS A 55 -20.04 -13.50 -2.76
C LYS A 55 -19.67 -14.81 -3.45
N ASP A 56 -19.99 -15.91 -2.80
CA ASP A 56 -19.90 -17.24 -3.39
C ASP A 56 -21.09 -17.50 -4.35
N SER A 57 -21.10 -18.67 -4.96
CA SER A 57 -22.18 -19.12 -5.85
C SER A 57 -23.54 -19.23 -5.17
N THR A 58 -23.57 -19.30 -3.84
CA THR A 58 -24.78 -19.41 -3.00
C THR A 58 -25.25 -18.04 -2.50
N GLY A 59 -24.52 -16.95 -2.80
CA GLY A 59 -24.84 -15.59 -2.40
C GLY A 59 -24.32 -15.16 -1.03
N ASN A 60 -23.57 -15.99 -0.34
CA ASN A 60 -22.95 -15.67 0.94
C ASN A 60 -21.67 -14.84 0.73
N TYR A 61 -21.39 -13.91 1.66
CA TYR A 61 -20.15 -13.17 1.63
C TYR A 61 -18.97 -14.07 1.97
N ILE A 62 -17.95 -14.07 1.11
CA ILE A 62 -16.74 -14.90 1.29
C ILE A 62 -15.91 -14.39 2.48
N TRP A 63 -15.81 -13.06 2.60
CA TRP A 63 -15.06 -12.46 3.71
C TRP A 63 -16.01 -11.93 4.78
N ASN A 64 -16.05 -12.65 5.90
CA ASN A 64 -16.75 -12.20 7.10
C ASN A 64 -15.80 -11.42 7.99
N PRO A 65 -16.12 -10.16 8.35
CA PRO A 65 -15.34 -9.40 9.32
C PRO A 65 -15.39 -10.08 10.70
N SER A 66 -14.34 -9.88 11.51
CA SER A 66 -14.37 -10.35 12.90
C SER A 66 -15.51 -9.65 13.65
N VAL A 67 -16.43 -10.45 14.18
CA VAL A 67 -17.54 -9.95 15.03
C VAL A 67 -17.07 -9.80 16.48
N GLN A 68 -15.88 -10.30 16.81
CA GLN A 68 -15.34 -10.26 18.16
C GLN A 68 -14.71 -8.92 18.45
N ALA A 69 -15.18 -8.24 19.51
CA ALA A 69 -14.64 -6.95 19.94
C ALA A 69 -13.14 -7.05 20.28
N GLY A 70 -12.34 -6.13 19.76
CA GLY A 70 -10.90 -6.08 20.01
C GLY A 70 -10.02 -6.94 19.08
N VAL A 71 -10.61 -7.73 18.18
CA VAL A 71 -9.86 -8.49 17.17
C VAL A 71 -9.86 -7.68 15.86
N PRO A 72 -8.71 -7.22 15.35
CA PRO A 72 -8.64 -6.51 14.08
C PRO A 72 -9.05 -7.45 12.93
N ASP A 73 -9.74 -6.89 11.96
CA ASP A 73 -10.06 -7.60 10.73
C ASP A 73 -8.78 -8.04 9.99
N THR A 74 -8.81 -9.24 9.45
CA THR A 74 -7.67 -9.82 8.72
C THR A 74 -8.11 -10.35 7.35
N ILE A 75 -7.21 -10.33 6.39
CA ILE A 75 -7.36 -10.99 5.10
C ILE A 75 -6.41 -12.20 5.11
N LEU A 76 -6.93 -13.42 4.97
CA LEU A 76 -6.15 -14.67 5.03
C LEU A 76 -5.23 -14.72 6.27
N ASN A 77 -5.77 -14.39 7.45
CA ASN A 77 -5.06 -14.37 8.74
C ASN A 77 -3.85 -13.40 8.77
N ARG A 78 -3.85 -12.37 7.93
CA ARG A 78 -2.84 -11.31 7.92
C ARG A 78 -3.49 -9.95 8.08
N PRO A 79 -2.88 -9.06 8.87
CA PRO A 79 -3.41 -7.72 9.06
C PRO A 79 -3.38 -6.93 7.76
N TYR A 80 -4.30 -6.00 7.61
CA TYR A 80 -4.30 -5.07 6.49
C TYR A 80 -4.29 -3.63 6.97
N TYR A 81 -3.70 -2.77 6.15
CA TYR A 81 -3.66 -1.33 6.35
C TYR A 81 -4.25 -0.63 5.14
N THR A 82 -5.09 0.36 5.39
CA THR A 82 -5.68 1.17 4.33
C THR A 82 -4.91 2.46 4.14
N SER A 83 -4.79 2.89 2.90
CA SER A 83 -4.19 4.17 2.54
C SER A 83 -4.86 4.75 1.30
N SER A 84 -5.24 6.02 1.37
CA SER A 84 -5.81 6.76 0.23
C SER A 84 -4.80 7.01 -0.90
N TYR A 85 -3.50 6.85 -0.64
CA TYR A 85 -2.45 6.98 -1.66
C TYR A 85 -2.26 5.73 -2.51
N VAL A 86 -2.86 4.60 -2.12
CA VAL A 86 -2.88 3.40 -2.96
C VAL A 86 -3.89 3.61 -4.09
N PRO A 87 -3.51 3.29 -5.34
CA PRO A 87 -4.43 3.42 -6.46
C PRO A 87 -5.72 2.61 -6.26
N GLU A 88 -6.83 3.18 -6.69
CA GLU A 88 -8.10 2.47 -6.74
C GLU A 88 -8.10 1.40 -7.83
N ILE A 89 -9.14 0.56 -7.84
CA ILE A 89 -9.38 -0.45 -8.86
C ILE A 89 -9.66 0.27 -10.19
N LYS A 90 -8.64 0.32 -11.07
CA LYS A 90 -8.71 0.87 -12.43
C LYS A 90 -7.88 0.00 -13.35
N ALA A 91 -8.25 -0.08 -14.62
CA ALA A 91 -7.48 -0.82 -15.63
C ALA A 91 -6.00 -0.42 -15.61
N GLY A 92 -5.11 -1.40 -15.60
CA GLY A 92 -3.65 -1.20 -15.55
C GLY A 92 -3.07 -0.71 -14.22
N ALA A 93 -3.90 -0.42 -13.21
CA ALA A 93 -3.42 0.04 -11.91
C ALA A 93 -3.00 -1.12 -11.00
N LYS A 94 -2.02 -0.87 -10.13
CA LYS A 94 -1.64 -1.78 -9.04
C LYS A 94 -2.43 -1.37 -7.79
N CYS A 95 -3.50 -2.09 -7.45
CA CYS A 95 -4.47 -1.68 -6.44
C CYS A 95 -4.28 -2.35 -5.07
N LEU A 96 -3.42 -3.36 -4.98
CA LEU A 96 -3.19 -4.14 -3.77
C LEU A 96 -1.71 -4.50 -3.67
N ALA A 97 -1.13 -4.41 -2.48
CA ALA A 97 0.21 -4.91 -2.19
C ALA A 97 0.17 -5.86 -1.00
N PHE A 98 0.97 -6.92 -1.08
CA PHE A 98 1.15 -7.89 -0.02
C PHE A 98 2.63 -8.20 0.16
N GLY A 99 3.13 -8.12 1.38
CA GLY A 99 4.54 -8.42 1.64
C GLY A 99 5.06 -7.94 2.98
N ASP A 100 6.35 -8.17 3.17
CA ASP A 100 7.09 -7.69 4.35
C ASP A 100 7.68 -6.30 4.06
N PHE A 101 7.06 -5.28 4.65
CA PHE A 101 7.47 -3.88 4.47
C PHE A 101 8.68 -3.47 5.32
N SER A 102 9.25 -4.37 6.13
CA SER A 102 10.52 -4.10 6.83
C SER A 102 11.68 -3.88 5.85
N TYR A 103 11.55 -4.36 4.62
CA TYR A 103 12.49 -4.11 3.53
C TYR A 103 12.27 -2.79 2.77
N TYR A 104 11.29 -1.98 3.18
CA TYR A 104 11.11 -0.63 2.68
C TYR A 104 11.85 0.36 3.57
N TRP A 105 12.92 0.93 3.07
CA TRP A 105 13.77 1.84 3.82
C TRP A 105 13.45 3.29 3.48
N ILE A 106 13.46 4.13 4.50
CA ILE A 106 13.30 5.57 4.38
C ILE A 106 14.63 6.20 4.77
N GLY A 107 15.23 6.91 3.81
CA GLY A 107 16.47 7.66 4.02
C GLY A 107 16.17 9.14 4.25
N ASP A 108 16.55 9.67 5.41
CA ASP A 108 16.50 11.11 5.69
C ASP A 108 17.94 11.66 5.62
N ARG A 109 18.18 12.57 4.67
CA ARG A 109 19.49 13.17 4.47
C ARG A 109 19.57 14.51 5.16
N GLN A 110 20.55 14.67 6.08
CA GLN A 110 20.89 15.91 6.79
C GLN A 110 19.82 16.43 7.78
N GLY A 111 18.77 15.64 8.06
CA GLY A 111 17.70 16.06 8.95
C GLY A 111 16.90 17.26 8.43
N ARG A 112 16.18 17.90 9.33
CA ARG A 112 15.36 19.09 9.03
C ARG A 112 16.17 20.36 9.32
N SER A 113 16.19 21.31 8.40
CA SER A 113 16.78 22.61 8.63
C SER A 113 15.70 23.69 8.67
N PHE A 114 15.84 24.60 9.64
CA PHE A 114 15.01 25.81 9.74
C PHE A 114 15.90 27.04 9.65
N LYS A 115 15.58 27.92 8.72
CA LYS A 115 16.28 29.18 8.55
C LYS A 115 15.30 30.35 8.64
N ARG A 116 15.59 31.30 9.54
CA ARG A 116 14.85 32.56 9.63
C ARG A 116 15.42 33.52 8.58
N LEU A 117 14.54 34.12 7.77
CA LEU A 117 14.83 35.05 6.74
C LEU A 117 14.34 36.44 7.19
N ASN A 118 15.26 37.28 7.69
CA ASN A 118 14.90 38.60 8.23
C ASN A 118 14.78 39.68 7.15
N GLU A 119 15.49 39.51 6.02
CA GLU A 119 15.64 40.56 5.01
C GLU A 119 14.66 40.44 3.86
N VAL A 120 14.25 39.20 3.49
CA VAL A 120 13.45 38.90 2.28
C VAL A 120 12.09 39.62 2.28
N PHE A 121 11.47 39.81 3.44
CA PHE A 121 10.15 40.41 3.58
C PHE A 121 10.17 41.66 4.51
N ALA A 122 11.35 42.22 4.77
CA ALA A 122 11.52 43.36 5.69
C ALA A 122 10.68 44.59 5.29
N MET A 123 10.56 44.86 3.97
CA MET A 123 9.76 45.96 3.47
C MET A 123 8.26 45.83 3.76
N ASN A 124 7.77 44.60 3.96
CA ASN A 124 6.37 44.32 4.33
C ASN A 124 6.18 44.16 5.82
N GLY A 125 7.21 44.37 6.63
CA GLY A 125 7.15 44.13 8.09
C GLY A 125 6.99 42.66 8.51
N GLN A 126 7.34 41.72 7.62
CA GLN A 126 7.16 40.27 7.81
C GLN A 126 8.51 39.57 7.96
N VAL A 127 8.50 38.45 8.67
CA VAL A 127 9.66 37.55 8.80
C VAL A 127 9.35 36.24 8.11
N GLY A 128 10.23 35.80 7.20
CA GLY A 128 10.09 34.52 6.52
C GLY A 128 10.76 33.38 7.30
N PHE A 129 10.19 32.21 7.23
CA PHE A 129 10.79 30.97 7.74
C PHE A 129 10.91 29.96 6.60
N LEU A 130 12.13 29.51 6.34
CA LEU A 130 12.43 28.47 5.37
C LEU A 130 12.67 27.15 6.09
N ALA A 131 11.84 26.16 5.84
CA ALA A 131 12.04 24.78 6.31
C ALA A 131 12.44 23.91 5.11
N SER A 132 13.48 23.11 5.24
CA SER A 132 13.86 22.13 4.22
C SER A 132 14.15 20.76 4.83
N GLN A 133 13.76 19.72 4.10
CA GLN A 133 14.04 18.33 4.42
C GLN A 133 14.23 17.55 3.12
N ARG A 134 15.15 16.60 3.12
CA ARG A 134 15.39 15.70 2.00
C ARG A 134 15.13 14.28 2.46
N VAL A 135 14.01 13.71 2.01
CA VAL A 135 13.59 12.35 2.35
C VAL A 135 13.37 11.57 1.06
N ASP A 136 13.85 10.35 1.01
CA ASP A 136 13.55 9.39 -0.04
C ASP A 136 13.21 8.04 0.57
N GLY A 137 12.37 7.26 -0.12
CA GLY A 137 11.98 5.94 0.33
C GLY A 137 12.09 4.92 -0.79
N ARG A 138 12.77 3.81 -0.52
CA ARG A 138 13.01 2.76 -1.50
C ARG A 138 12.80 1.36 -0.93
N LEU A 139 12.21 0.48 -1.76
CA LEU A 139 12.17 -0.94 -1.49
C LEU A 139 13.55 -1.54 -1.84
N ILE A 140 14.25 -2.06 -0.83
CA ILE A 140 15.59 -2.63 -0.99
C ILE A 140 15.50 -4.02 -1.61
N LEU A 141 14.49 -4.80 -1.24
CA LEU A 141 14.29 -6.15 -1.73
C LEU A 141 12.91 -6.24 -2.41
N THR A 142 12.91 -6.23 -3.74
CA THR A 142 11.66 -6.18 -4.53
C THR A 142 10.83 -7.44 -4.41
N GLU A 143 11.46 -8.59 -4.22
CA GLU A 143 10.78 -9.89 -4.05
C GLU A 143 10.01 -10.03 -2.72
N ALA A 144 10.35 -9.20 -1.70
CA ALA A 144 9.69 -9.24 -0.39
C ALA A 144 8.28 -8.64 -0.40
N VAL A 145 7.94 -7.87 -1.43
CA VAL A 145 6.62 -7.26 -1.60
C VAL A 145 6.11 -7.53 -3.02
N LYS A 146 4.90 -8.05 -3.11
CA LYS A 146 4.22 -8.34 -4.37
C LYS A 146 2.99 -7.46 -4.53
N THR A 147 2.67 -7.11 -5.77
CA THR A 147 1.50 -6.28 -6.09
C THR A 147 0.53 -7.02 -7.00
N LEU A 148 -0.76 -6.72 -6.85
CA LEU A 148 -1.81 -7.15 -7.76
C LEU A 148 -2.05 -6.04 -8.79
N GLY A 149 -1.78 -6.35 -10.05
CA GLY A 149 -2.12 -5.49 -11.17
C GLY A 149 -3.52 -5.77 -11.69
N MET A 150 -4.25 -4.72 -12.04
CA MET A 150 -5.51 -4.86 -12.76
C MET A 150 -5.22 -5.06 -14.24
N LYS A 151 -6.02 -5.92 -14.89
CA LYS A 151 -5.97 -6.08 -16.34
C LYS A 151 -6.18 -4.73 -17.04
N ALA A 152 -5.33 -4.42 -18.00
CA ALA A 152 -5.45 -3.25 -18.87
C ALA A 152 -6.62 -3.37 -19.82
#